data_9244e63809afbf4e998c2141d6adef6b
#
_entry.id   9244e63809afbf4e998c2141d6adef6b
#
_cell.length_a   1.000
_cell.length_b   1.000
_cell.length_c   1.000
_cell.angle_alpha   90.00
_cell.angle_beta   90.00
_cell.angle_gamma   90.00
#
_symmetry.space_group_name_H-M   'P 1'
#
loop_
_entity.id
_entity.type
_entity.pdbx_description
1 polymer ?
#
loop_
_entity_poly.entity_id
_entity_poly.type
_entity_poly.pdbx_seq_one_letter_code
_entity_poly.pdbx_strand_id
1 'polypeptide(L)'
;GIVGIFKIKSQSEELRNKALRMAQKIRHRGPDWSGIYTGGSAILAHERLSIVDPQSGGQPLYSPNRKQILAVNGEIYNHREIRTRYAGRYEFRTGSDCEVILALYQDKGIHFLEELNGIFAFALYDEERDEFLIARDPIGVIPLYIGHDADGTIYVASELKALEGFCDEYEPFLPGHYFYSKEGKMKQWYTRDWTDYEAVKDNPASVTDLHDVLEEAVHRQLMSDVPYGVLLSGGLDSSVISAIAKKYAAKRIETDGASDAWWPQLHSFAIGLKGAPDLIKAREVAEYIG
;
A
#
# COMPACT_ATOMS: atom_id res chain seq x y z
N GLY A 1 -0.14 -8.22 3.85
CA GLY A 1 1.14 -8.49 3.16
C GLY A 1 0.97 -9.34 1.91
N ILE A 2 1.91 -9.27 0.99
CA ILE A 2 1.86 -9.97 -0.31
C ILE A 2 3.02 -10.95 -0.47
N VAL A 3 2.75 -11.99 -1.27
CA VAL A 3 3.73 -12.93 -1.84
C VAL A 3 3.41 -13.14 -3.31
N GLY A 4 4.42 -13.12 -4.17
CA GLY A 4 4.32 -13.43 -5.60
C GLY A 4 5.41 -14.41 -6.02
N ILE A 5 5.08 -15.33 -6.90
CA ILE A 5 6.04 -16.22 -7.59
C ILE A 5 5.71 -16.14 -9.07
N PHE A 6 6.71 -15.85 -9.92
CA PHE A 6 6.56 -15.61 -11.35
C PHE A 6 7.56 -16.39 -12.17
N LYS A 7 7.31 -16.50 -13.48
CA LYS A 7 8.10 -17.30 -14.43
C LYS A 7 8.17 -18.76 -14.04
N ILE A 8 7.07 -19.28 -13.53
CA ILE A 8 6.93 -20.69 -13.17
C ILE A 8 6.96 -21.53 -14.44
N LYS A 9 7.89 -22.48 -14.54
CA LYS A 9 8.04 -23.36 -15.73
C LYS A 9 7.04 -24.51 -15.74
N SER A 10 6.66 -25.00 -14.57
CA SER A 10 5.65 -26.04 -14.39
C SER A 10 4.92 -25.83 -13.07
N GLN A 11 3.61 -25.88 -13.12
CA GLN A 11 2.81 -25.87 -11.88
C GLN A 11 3.04 -27.17 -11.10
N SER A 12 3.24 -27.03 -9.80
CA SER A 12 3.27 -28.17 -8.88
C SER A 12 2.53 -27.79 -7.59
N GLU A 13 1.96 -28.80 -6.96
CA GLU A 13 1.41 -28.67 -5.60
C GLU A 13 2.48 -28.20 -4.62
N GLU A 14 3.73 -28.60 -4.84
CA GLU A 14 4.88 -28.18 -4.06
C GLU A 14 5.10 -26.66 -4.13
N LEU A 15 5.00 -26.05 -5.32
CA LEU A 15 5.14 -24.59 -5.49
C LEU A 15 4.00 -23.82 -4.83
N ARG A 16 2.78 -24.33 -4.92
CA ARG A 16 1.64 -23.78 -4.19
C ARG A 16 1.87 -23.85 -2.67
N ASN A 17 2.34 -24.99 -2.18
CA ASN A 17 2.66 -25.16 -0.76
C ASN A 17 3.83 -24.28 -0.33
N LYS A 18 4.82 -24.04 -1.21
CA LYS A 18 5.90 -23.07 -1.00
C LYS A 18 5.33 -21.67 -0.80
N ALA A 19 4.47 -21.20 -1.70
CA ALA A 19 3.81 -19.89 -1.59
C ALA A 19 2.99 -19.74 -0.28
N LEU A 20 2.27 -20.78 0.13
CA LEU A 20 1.52 -20.78 1.38
C LEU A 20 2.45 -20.68 2.61
N ARG A 21 3.57 -21.40 2.63
CA ARG A 21 4.56 -21.27 3.72
C ARG A 21 5.19 -19.86 3.78
N MET A 22 5.46 -19.26 2.61
CA MET A 22 5.92 -17.86 2.54
C MET A 22 4.87 -16.90 3.11
N ALA A 23 3.60 -17.05 2.72
CA ALA A 23 2.49 -16.23 3.20
C ALA A 23 2.30 -16.39 4.72
N GLN A 24 2.38 -17.59 5.26
CA GLN A 24 2.31 -17.84 6.71
C GLN A 24 3.34 -17.04 7.51
N LYS A 25 4.56 -16.83 6.98
CA LYS A 25 5.60 -16.03 7.65
C LYS A 25 5.21 -14.55 7.79
N ILE A 26 4.29 -14.05 6.96
CA ILE A 26 3.81 -12.66 6.99
C ILE A 26 2.34 -12.52 7.45
N ARG A 27 1.75 -13.57 8.03
CA ARG A 27 0.37 -13.59 8.53
C ARG A 27 0.05 -12.45 9.52
N HIS A 28 1.02 -12.07 10.36
CA HIS A 28 0.87 -10.96 11.31
C HIS A 28 0.60 -9.59 10.64
N ARG A 29 0.93 -9.43 9.35
CA ARG A 29 0.65 -8.21 8.58
C ARG A 29 -0.80 -8.11 8.12
N GLY A 30 -1.56 -9.17 8.19
CA GLY A 30 -2.93 -9.20 7.72
C GLY A 30 -3.69 -10.40 8.29
N PRO A 31 -4.15 -10.30 9.55
CA PRO A 31 -4.79 -11.43 10.24
C PRO A 31 -6.22 -11.69 9.81
N ASP A 32 -6.86 -10.77 9.04
CA ASP A 32 -8.30 -10.82 8.79
C ASP A 32 -8.67 -11.82 7.69
N TRP A 33 -7.86 -11.90 6.65
CA TRP A 33 -8.13 -12.76 5.50
C TRP A 33 -6.86 -13.25 4.82
N SER A 34 -6.91 -14.47 4.26
CA SER A 34 -5.86 -15.01 3.39
C SER A 34 -6.46 -15.41 2.05
N GLY A 35 -5.81 -15.03 0.97
CA GLY A 35 -6.19 -15.43 -0.37
C GLY A 35 -4.99 -15.87 -1.20
N ILE A 36 -5.24 -16.77 -2.16
CA ILE A 36 -4.23 -17.27 -3.08
C ILE A 36 -4.83 -17.44 -4.48
N TYR A 37 -4.10 -16.97 -5.47
CA TYR A 37 -4.29 -17.28 -6.88
C TYR A 37 -3.18 -18.23 -7.34
N THR A 38 -3.55 -19.22 -8.14
CA THR A 38 -2.60 -20.15 -8.78
C THR A 38 -2.93 -20.23 -10.26
N GLY A 39 -2.08 -19.64 -11.09
CA GLY A 39 -2.19 -19.63 -12.56
C GLY A 39 -1.03 -20.35 -13.23
N GLY A 40 -0.99 -20.36 -14.59
CA GLY A 40 0.02 -21.09 -15.38
C GLY A 40 1.44 -20.73 -15.02
N SER A 41 1.77 -19.44 -15.02
CA SER A 41 3.14 -18.93 -14.83
C SER A 41 3.30 -18.09 -13.57
N ALA A 42 2.23 -17.94 -12.75
CA ALA A 42 2.27 -17.13 -11.55
C ALA A 42 1.44 -17.69 -10.39
N ILE A 43 1.91 -17.42 -9.16
CA ILE A 43 1.17 -17.62 -7.93
C ILE A 43 1.21 -16.28 -7.17
N LEU A 44 0.05 -15.81 -6.72
CA LEU A 44 -0.08 -14.62 -5.88
C LEU A 44 -0.79 -15.00 -4.58
N ALA A 45 -0.23 -14.63 -3.44
CA ALA A 45 -0.88 -14.80 -2.15
C ALA A 45 -0.94 -13.47 -1.39
N HIS A 46 -2.00 -13.30 -0.62
CA HIS A 46 -2.24 -12.09 0.16
C HIS A 46 -2.70 -12.42 1.57
N GLU A 47 -2.07 -11.78 2.54
CA GLU A 47 -2.50 -11.72 3.95
C GLU A 47 -3.06 -10.33 4.21
N ARG A 48 -4.37 -10.21 4.42
CA ARG A 48 -5.10 -8.94 4.43
C ARG A 48 -5.33 -8.41 5.84
N LEU A 49 -4.98 -7.13 6.02
CA LEU A 49 -5.53 -6.25 7.05
C LEU A 49 -6.59 -5.39 6.36
N SER A 50 -7.84 -5.50 6.79
CA SER A 50 -8.98 -4.87 6.11
C SER A 50 -9.19 -3.46 6.64
N ILE A 51 -8.86 -2.44 5.85
CA ILE A 51 -9.01 -1.02 6.16
C ILE A 51 -10.18 -0.43 5.37
N VAL A 52 -10.14 -0.53 4.04
CA VAL A 52 -11.19 -0.09 3.12
C VAL A 52 -11.92 -1.30 2.58
N ASP A 53 -13.24 -1.25 2.56
CA ASP A 53 -14.13 -2.32 2.12
C ASP A 53 -13.84 -3.69 2.78
N PRO A 54 -14.04 -3.81 4.10
CA PRO A 54 -13.80 -5.08 4.79
C PRO A 54 -14.61 -6.25 4.24
N GLN A 55 -15.77 -5.99 3.64
CA GLN A 55 -16.72 -7.02 3.24
C GLN A 55 -16.44 -7.63 1.86
N SER A 56 -16.15 -6.79 0.84
CA SER A 56 -15.99 -7.27 -0.54
C SER A 56 -14.57 -7.19 -1.10
N GLY A 57 -13.67 -6.46 -0.46
CA GLY A 57 -12.28 -6.25 -0.91
C GLY A 57 -11.33 -7.43 -0.70
N GLY A 58 -11.79 -8.67 -0.73
CA GLY A 58 -10.95 -9.86 -0.61
C GLY A 58 -9.89 -9.93 -1.71
N GLN A 59 -8.63 -10.20 -1.33
CA GLN A 59 -7.50 -10.26 -2.27
C GLN A 59 -6.98 -11.70 -2.45
N PRO A 60 -6.34 -12.03 -3.60
CA PRO A 60 -6.05 -11.13 -4.74
C PRO A 60 -7.31 -10.58 -5.43
N LEU A 61 -7.24 -9.33 -5.91
CA LEU A 61 -8.29 -8.69 -6.70
C LEU A 61 -8.22 -9.14 -8.16
N TYR A 62 -9.36 -9.12 -8.84
CA TYR A 62 -9.48 -9.54 -10.23
C TYR A 62 -10.15 -8.47 -11.08
N SER A 63 -9.66 -8.29 -12.31
CA SER A 63 -10.35 -7.51 -13.34
C SER A 63 -11.73 -8.13 -13.68
N PRO A 64 -12.64 -7.40 -14.36
CA PRO A 64 -13.97 -7.91 -14.74
C PRO A 64 -13.93 -9.21 -15.55
N ASN A 65 -12.97 -9.35 -16.46
CA ASN A 65 -12.75 -10.58 -17.25
C ASN A 65 -11.93 -11.65 -16.50
N ARG A 66 -11.48 -11.35 -15.27
CA ARG A 66 -10.64 -12.21 -14.41
C ARG A 66 -9.27 -12.57 -15.00
N LYS A 67 -8.77 -11.80 -15.97
CA LYS A 67 -7.48 -12.05 -16.63
C LYS A 67 -6.32 -11.28 -15.99
N GLN A 68 -6.60 -10.17 -15.33
CA GLN A 68 -5.60 -9.47 -14.52
C GLN A 68 -5.86 -9.75 -13.04
N ILE A 69 -4.82 -10.16 -12.35
CA ILE A 69 -4.83 -10.56 -10.95
C ILE A 69 -3.88 -9.66 -10.18
N LEU A 70 -4.35 -9.08 -9.08
CA LEU A 70 -3.60 -8.09 -8.30
C LEU A 70 -3.54 -8.50 -6.83
N ALA A 71 -2.32 -8.63 -6.31
CA ALA A 71 -2.06 -8.64 -4.87
C ALA A 71 -1.40 -7.32 -4.49
N VAL A 72 -2.02 -6.55 -3.61
CA VAL A 72 -1.54 -5.23 -3.20
C VAL A 72 -1.61 -5.07 -1.68
N ASN A 73 -0.53 -4.58 -1.09
CA ASN A 73 -0.49 -4.13 0.30
C ASN A 73 -0.32 -2.62 0.29
N GLY A 74 -1.29 -1.89 0.80
CA GLY A 74 -1.27 -0.42 0.81
C GLY A 74 -2.65 0.19 0.65
N GLU A 75 -2.66 1.52 0.50
CA GLU A 75 -3.85 2.35 0.37
C GLU A 75 -3.67 3.33 -0.78
N ILE A 76 -4.70 3.49 -1.62
CA ILE A 76 -4.72 4.45 -2.75
C ILE A 76 -5.66 5.59 -2.40
N TYR A 77 -5.11 6.72 -1.98
CA TYR A 77 -5.87 7.84 -1.42
C TYR A 77 -6.77 8.56 -2.42
N ASN A 78 -6.36 8.61 -3.70
CA ASN A 78 -7.15 9.23 -4.77
C ASN A 78 -8.06 8.25 -5.53
N HIS A 79 -8.39 7.09 -4.94
CA HIS A 79 -9.20 6.06 -5.59
C HIS A 79 -10.59 6.54 -6.03
N ARG A 80 -11.21 7.45 -5.26
CA ARG A 80 -12.56 7.97 -5.58
C ARG A 80 -12.56 8.81 -6.85
N GLU A 81 -11.55 9.67 -7.02
CA GLU A 81 -11.36 10.44 -8.24
C GLU A 81 -11.16 9.51 -9.45
N ILE A 82 -10.29 8.50 -9.31
CA ILE A 82 -10.05 7.51 -10.35
C ILE A 82 -11.34 6.74 -10.67
N ARG A 83 -12.08 6.26 -9.67
CA ARG A 83 -13.37 5.58 -9.88
C ARG A 83 -14.37 6.45 -10.65
N THR A 84 -14.47 7.73 -10.31
CA THR A 84 -15.34 8.68 -11.00
C THR A 84 -14.94 8.82 -12.47
N ARG A 85 -13.64 8.95 -12.76
CA ARG A 85 -13.10 9.06 -14.12
C ARG A 85 -13.33 7.80 -14.98
N TYR A 86 -13.38 6.64 -14.35
CA TYR A 86 -13.61 5.35 -15.01
C TYR A 86 -15.07 4.86 -14.93
N ALA A 87 -15.99 5.67 -14.39
CA ALA A 87 -17.40 5.33 -14.36
C ALA A 87 -17.94 5.07 -15.79
N GLY A 88 -18.60 3.92 -15.98
CA GLY A 88 -19.09 3.48 -17.30
C GLY A 88 -18.02 2.93 -18.26
N ARG A 89 -16.74 2.98 -17.90
CA ARG A 89 -15.60 2.45 -18.69
C ARG A 89 -15.00 1.19 -18.08
N TYR A 90 -15.06 1.07 -16.77
CA TYR A 90 -14.58 -0.09 -16.01
C TYR A 90 -15.65 -0.50 -14.99
N GLU A 91 -15.93 -1.80 -14.90
CA GLU A 91 -16.85 -2.37 -13.96
C GLU A 91 -16.14 -2.73 -12.65
N PHE A 92 -16.17 -1.84 -11.66
CA PHE A 92 -15.63 -2.12 -10.34
C PHE A 92 -16.47 -3.16 -9.62
N ARG A 93 -15.82 -4.21 -9.11
CA ARG A 93 -16.48 -5.35 -8.46
C ARG A 93 -16.45 -5.29 -6.94
N THR A 94 -15.57 -4.47 -6.39
CA THR A 94 -15.39 -4.28 -4.95
C THR A 94 -15.43 -2.80 -4.59
N GLY A 95 -15.57 -2.48 -3.31
CA GLY A 95 -15.35 -1.14 -2.79
C GLY A 95 -13.88 -0.84 -2.49
N SER A 96 -12.96 -1.81 -2.67
CA SER A 96 -11.54 -1.62 -2.36
C SER A 96 -10.95 -0.47 -3.15
N ASP A 97 -10.25 0.42 -2.46
CA ASP A 97 -9.48 1.52 -3.04
C ASP A 97 -8.44 1.02 -4.04
N CYS A 98 -7.83 -0.13 -3.77
CA CYS A 98 -6.77 -0.71 -4.58
C CYS A 98 -7.25 -1.29 -5.93
N GLU A 99 -8.55 -1.54 -6.13
CA GLU A 99 -9.07 -2.05 -7.41
C GLU A 99 -8.84 -1.08 -8.57
N VAL A 100 -8.67 0.21 -8.31
CA VAL A 100 -8.37 1.21 -9.34
C VAL A 100 -7.08 0.94 -10.11
N ILE A 101 -6.13 0.21 -9.50
CA ILE A 101 -4.89 -0.23 -10.16
C ILE A 101 -5.21 -1.11 -11.39
N LEU A 102 -6.19 -1.99 -11.28
CA LEU A 102 -6.62 -2.83 -12.40
C LEU A 102 -7.26 -2.02 -13.53
N ALA A 103 -8.10 -1.03 -13.19
CA ALA A 103 -8.72 -0.14 -14.17
C ALA A 103 -7.67 0.70 -14.93
N LEU A 104 -6.71 1.25 -14.21
CA LEU A 104 -5.61 2.03 -14.76
C LEU A 104 -4.69 1.17 -15.65
N TYR A 105 -4.36 -0.05 -15.19
CA TYR A 105 -3.53 -0.97 -15.96
C TYR A 105 -4.18 -1.39 -17.28
N GLN A 106 -5.49 -1.65 -17.29
CA GLN A 106 -6.22 -1.98 -18.53
C GLN A 106 -6.21 -0.84 -19.55
N ASP A 107 -6.30 0.39 -19.09
CA ASP A 107 -6.34 1.58 -19.97
C ASP A 107 -4.93 1.99 -20.46
N LYS A 108 -3.91 1.95 -19.59
CA LYS A 108 -2.61 2.60 -19.80
C LYS A 108 -1.40 1.66 -19.78
N GLY A 109 -1.60 0.36 -19.55
CA GLY A 109 -0.51 -0.57 -19.34
C GLY A 109 0.31 -0.19 -18.12
N ILE A 110 1.65 -0.11 -18.25
CA ILE A 110 2.56 0.23 -17.15
C ILE A 110 2.66 1.75 -16.88
N HIS A 111 2.08 2.61 -17.73
CA HIS A 111 2.27 4.06 -17.71
C HIS A 111 1.33 4.80 -16.75
N PHE A 112 0.67 4.10 -15.85
CA PHE A 112 -0.28 4.69 -14.89
C PHE A 112 0.32 5.03 -13.52
N LEU A 113 1.52 4.56 -13.22
CA LEU A 113 2.06 4.60 -11.86
C LEU A 113 2.10 6.00 -11.25
N GLU A 114 2.38 7.03 -12.06
CA GLU A 114 2.41 8.43 -11.63
C GLU A 114 1.02 9.00 -11.25
N GLU A 115 -0.06 8.32 -11.63
CA GLU A 115 -1.42 8.72 -11.28
C GLU A 115 -1.86 8.24 -9.90
N LEU A 116 -1.10 7.32 -9.30
CA LEU A 116 -1.40 6.81 -7.97
C LEU A 116 -0.90 7.78 -6.89
N ASN A 117 -1.81 8.21 -6.04
CA ASN A 117 -1.49 8.87 -4.79
C ASN A 117 -1.78 7.90 -3.64
N GLY A 118 -0.74 7.38 -3.00
CA GLY A 118 -0.90 6.36 -1.97
C GLY A 118 0.41 5.81 -1.45
N ILE A 119 0.28 4.91 -0.49
CA ILE A 119 1.36 4.04 -0.02
C ILE A 119 1.05 2.62 -0.51
N PHE A 120 1.95 1.99 -1.22
CA PHE A 120 1.67 0.68 -1.81
C PHE A 120 2.91 -0.13 -2.18
N ALA A 121 2.73 -1.42 -2.13
CA ALA A 121 3.56 -2.38 -2.85
C ALA A 121 2.62 -3.42 -3.47
N PHE A 122 2.74 -3.66 -4.76
CA PHE A 122 1.85 -4.60 -5.44
C PHE A 122 2.58 -5.50 -6.43
N ALA A 123 1.94 -6.62 -6.70
CA ALA A 123 2.27 -7.55 -7.75
C ALA A 123 1.00 -7.82 -8.58
N LEU A 124 1.06 -7.50 -9.86
CA LEU A 124 -0.01 -7.70 -10.84
C LEU A 124 0.43 -8.74 -11.87
N TYR A 125 -0.41 -9.70 -12.15
CA TYR A 125 -0.22 -10.69 -13.20
C TYR A 125 -1.32 -10.58 -14.25
N ASP A 126 -0.93 -10.45 -15.51
CA ASP A 126 -1.81 -10.49 -16.67
C ASP A 126 -1.72 -11.89 -17.32
N GLU A 127 -2.72 -12.72 -17.04
CA GLU A 127 -2.79 -14.10 -17.54
C GLU A 127 -2.94 -14.16 -19.05
N GLU A 128 -3.59 -13.17 -19.66
CA GLU A 128 -3.83 -13.14 -21.11
C GLU A 128 -2.53 -12.90 -21.91
N ARG A 129 -1.65 -12.06 -21.34
CA ARG A 129 -0.38 -11.70 -21.96
C ARG A 129 0.81 -12.51 -21.42
N ASP A 130 0.59 -13.27 -20.34
CA ASP A 130 1.63 -13.90 -19.53
C ASP A 130 2.72 -12.92 -19.08
N GLU A 131 2.28 -11.78 -18.55
CA GLU A 131 3.13 -10.68 -18.12
C GLU A 131 2.88 -10.34 -16.66
N PHE A 132 3.86 -9.76 -16.00
CA PHE A 132 3.66 -9.25 -14.66
C PHE A 132 4.33 -7.90 -14.44
N LEU A 133 3.73 -7.12 -13.55
CA LEU A 133 4.20 -5.82 -13.09
C LEU A 133 4.28 -5.84 -11.56
N ILE A 134 5.44 -5.49 -11.03
CA ILE A 134 5.66 -5.27 -9.60
C ILE A 134 6.01 -3.80 -9.44
N ALA A 135 5.41 -3.11 -8.45
CA ALA A 135 5.76 -1.72 -8.18
C ALA A 135 5.66 -1.39 -6.70
N ARG A 136 6.42 -0.37 -6.28
CA ARG A 136 6.46 0.12 -4.91
C ARG A 136 6.29 1.64 -4.88
N ASP A 137 5.63 2.14 -3.85
CA ASP A 137 5.35 3.55 -3.65
C ASP A 137 6.62 4.43 -3.65
N PRO A 138 6.46 5.76 -3.90
CA PRO A 138 7.58 6.68 -4.07
C PRO A 138 8.60 6.69 -2.94
N ILE A 139 8.13 6.55 -1.69
CA ILE A 139 8.96 6.67 -0.48
C ILE A 139 9.32 5.30 0.09
N GLY A 140 8.59 4.24 -0.35
CA GLY A 140 8.77 2.87 0.15
C GLY A 140 8.21 2.67 1.55
N VAL A 141 7.09 3.33 1.87
CA VAL A 141 6.38 3.15 3.14
C VAL A 141 5.99 1.68 3.31
N ILE A 142 5.49 1.07 2.24
CA ILE A 142 5.20 -0.36 2.23
C ILE A 142 6.46 -1.15 1.89
N PRO A 143 6.91 -2.06 2.74
CA PRO A 143 8.10 -2.86 2.47
C PRO A 143 7.85 -3.88 1.34
N LEU A 144 8.88 -4.09 0.53
CA LEU A 144 8.89 -5.09 -0.53
C LEU A 144 10.31 -5.58 -0.79
N TYR A 145 10.43 -6.87 -1.09
CA TYR A 145 11.66 -7.56 -1.45
C TYR A 145 11.43 -8.41 -2.69
N ILE A 146 12.47 -8.55 -3.51
CA ILE A 146 12.49 -9.42 -4.68
C ILE A 146 13.58 -10.45 -4.54
N GLY A 147 13.34 -11.66 -5.01
CA GLY A 147 14.32 -12.75 -4.98
C GLY A 147 14.30 -13.56 -6.27
N HIS A 148 15.35 -14.31 -6.49
CA HIS A 148 15.58 -15.10 -7.71
C HIS A 148 16.10 -16.49 -7.37
N ASP A 149 15.66 -17.48 -8.14
CA ASP A 149 16.26 -18.82 -8.18
C ASP A 149 17.16 -18.96 -9.41
N ALA A 150 18.09 -19.90 -9.36
CA ALA A 150 19.01 -20.20 -10.46
C ALA A 150 18.31 -20.60 -11.77
N ASP A 151 17.06 -21.08 -11.70
CA ASP A 151 16.25 -21.44 -12.87
C ASP A 151 15.49 -20.26 -13.49
N GLY A 152 15.64 -19.06 -12.93
CA GLY A 152 15.03 -17.81 -13.38
C GLY A 152 13.63 -17.52 -12.82
N THR A 153 13.15 -18.31 -11.86
CA THR A 153 11.92 -18.01 -11.09
C THR A 153 12.11 -16.76 -10.25
N ILE A 154 11.11 -15.89 -10.23
CA ILE A 154 11.13 -14.62 -9.49
C ILE A 154 10.17 -14.71 -8.31
N TYR A 155 10.65 -14.31 -7.14
CA TYR A 155 9.91 -14.27 -5.89
C TYR A 155 9.76 -12.85 -5.40
N VAL A 156 8.60 -12.51 -4.85
CA VAL A 156 8.32 -11.21 -4.25
C VAL A 156 7.65 -11.41 -2.91
N ALA A 157 8.04 -10.65 -1.89
CA ALA A 157 7.38 -10.69 -0.60
C ALA A 157 7.46 -9.35 0.13
N SER A 158 6.47 -9.08 0.97
CA SER A 158 6.45 -7.88 1.82
C SER A 158 7.58 -7.87 2.86
N GLU A 159 8.08 -9.03 3.28
CA GLU A 159 9.16 -9.12 4.28
C GLU A 159 10.22 -10.14 3.86
N LEU A 160 11.47 -9.80 4.15
CA LEU A 160 12.64 -10.61 3.80
C LEU A 160 12.55 -12.06 4.30
N LYS A 161 12.08 -12.25 5.54
CA LYS A 161 11.94 -13.59 6.13
C LYS A 161 11.03 -14.53 5.33
N ALA A 162 10.14 -13.99 4.50
CA ALA A 162 9.30 -14.80 3.62
C ALA A 162 10.05 -15.31 2.38
N LEU A 163 11.18 -14.68 2.02
CA LEU A 163 12.07 -15.14 0.94
C LEU A 163 13.18 -16.07 1.44
N GLU A 164 13.59 -15.89 2.69
CA GLU A 164 14.69 -16.66 3.30
C GLU A 164 14.41 -18.17 3.30
N GLY A 165 15.29 -18.93 2.63
CA GLY A 165 15.17 -20.37 2.44
C GLY A 165 14.16 -20.78 1.34
N PHE A 166 13.68 -19.83 0.55
CA PHE A 166 12.74 -20.08 -0.56
C PHE A 166 13.29 -19.69 -1.94
N CYS A 167 14.30 -18.84 -2.00
CA CYS A 167 15.03 -18.47 -3.22
C CYS A 167 16.53 -18.34 -2.92
N ASP A 168 17.36 -18.31 -3.97
CA ASP A 168 18.82 -18.33 -3.85
C ASP A 168 19.38 -16.94 -3.54
N GLU A 169 18.86 -15.90 -4.21
CA GLU A 169 19.28 -14.51 -4.06
C GLU A 169 18.05 -13.63 -3.78
N TYR A 170 18.24 -12.59 -2.97
CA TYR A 170 17.18 -11.61 -2.69
C TYR A 170 17.76 -10.24 -2.32
N GLU A 171 17.00 -9.21 -2.65
CA GLU A 171 17.34 -7.82 -2.38
C GLU A 171 16.09 -6.98 -2.04
N PRO A 172 16.25 -5.81 -1.39
CA PRO A 172 15.16 -4.86 -1.24
C PRO A 172 14.66 -4.36 -2.60
N PHE A 173 13.34 -4.33 -2.78
CA PHE A 173 12.73 -3.65 -3.92
C PHE A 173 12.77 -2.15 -3.67
N LEU A 174 13.38 -1.37 -4.56
CA LEU A 174 13.65 0.05 -4.32
C LEU A 174 12.37 0.90 -4.32
N PRO A 175 12.27 1.92 -3.44
CA PRO A 175 11.19 2.90 -3.47
C PRO A 175 11.08 3.61 -4.82
N GLY A 176 9.86 3.91 -5.28
CA GLY A 176 9.63 4.60 -6.54
C GLY A 176 10.09 3.83 -7.78
N HIS A 177 10.21 2.50 -7.66
CA HIS A 177 10.61 1.63 -8.78
C HIS A 177 9.50 0.66 -9.16
N TYR A 178 9.60 0.13 -10.36
CA TYR A 178 8.82 -0.99 -10.87
C TYR A 178 9.71 -2.04 -11.53
N PHE A 179 9.21 -3.25 -11.61
CA PHE A 179 9.77 -4.34 -12.41
C PHE A 179 8.69 -4.85 -13.35
N TYR A 180 8.91 -4.72 -14.65
CA TYR A 180 8.03 -5.25 -15.67
C TYR A 180 8.68 -6.44 -16.38
N SER A 181 7.94 -7.53 -16.52
CA SER A 181 8.47 -8.80 -17.02
C SER A 181 9.12 -8.73 -18.39
N LYS A 182 8.59 -7.89 -19.29
CA LYS A 182 9.16 -7.67 -20.64
C LYS A 182 10.48 -6.92 -20.63
N GLU A 183 10.69 -6.06 -19.65
CA GLU A 183 11.92 -5.28 -19.55
C GLU A 183 13.01 -6.02 -18.75
N GLY A 184 12.61 -6.93 -17.88
CA GLY A 184 13.50 -7.84 -17.16
C GLY A 184 14.43 -7.18 -16.16
N LYS A 185 14.17 -5.93 -15.79
CA LYS A 185 14.97 -5.16 -14.82
C LYS A 185 14.11 -4.18 -14.04
N MET A 186 14.59 -3.82 -12.83
CA MET A 186 14.01 -2.77 -12.03
C MET A 186 14.28 -1.41 -12.66
N LYS A 187 13.28 -0.54 -12.75
CA LYS A 187 13.36 0.82 -13.26
C LYS A 187 12.68 1.80 -12.32
N GLN A 188 13.24 2.98 -12.23
CA GLN A 188 12.63 4.09 -11.50
C GLN A 188 11.48 4.70 -12.31
N TRP A 189 10.31 4.85 -11.67
CA TRP A 189 9.15 5.52 -12.26
C TRP A 189 8.84 6.87 -11.59
N TYR A 190 9.30 7.06 -10.35
CA TYR A 190 9.08 8.29 -9.60
C TYR A 190 10.35 9.12 -9.55
N THR A 191 10.32 10.29 -10.16
CA THR A 191 11.40 11.29 -10.11
C THR A 191 10.79 12.66 -9.82
N ARG A 192 11.48 13.46 -9.01
CA ARG A 192 11.10 14.84 -8.67
C ARG A 192 12.35 15.71 -8.63
N ASP A 193 12.20 16.97 -8.99
CA ASP A 193 13.25 17.98 -9.02
C ASP A 193 13.87 18.23 -7.63
N TRP A 194 13.10 18.09 -6.54
CA TRP A 194 13.63 18.21 -5.17
C TRP A 194 14.67 17.14 -4.79
N THR A 195 14.87 16.13 -5.61
CA THR A 195 16.00 15.19 -5.45
C THR A 195 17.34 15.82 -5.81
N ASP A 196 17.33 16.92 -6.56
CA ASP A 196 18.50 17.76 -6.86
C ASP A 196 18.36 19.09 -6.09
N TYR A 197 19.25 19.31 -5.12
CA TYR A 197 19.26 20.53 -4.31
C TYR A 197 19.41 21.80 -5.17
N GLU A 198 20.28 21.77 -6.20
CA GLU A 198 20.52 22.93 -7.06
C GLU A 198 19.27 23.33 -7.87
N ALA A 199 18.42 22.35 -8.21
CA ALA A 199 17.17 22.61 -8.92
C ALA A 199 16.11 23.33 -8.07
N VAL A 200 16.18 23.23 -6.73
CA VAL A 200 15.12 23.72 -5.84
C VAL A 200 15.58 24.72 -4.78
N LYS A 201 16.88 24.97 -4.62
CA LYS A 201 17.44 25.81 -3.54
C LYS A 201 16.86 27.23 -3.49
N ASP A 202 16.44 27.77 -4.62
CA ASP A 202 15.90 29.11 -4.76
C ASP A 202 14.36 29.15 -4.82
N ASN A 203 13.70 28.00 -4.64
CA ASN A 203 12.25 27.94 -4.62
C ASN A 203 11.69 28.72 -3.42
N PRO A 204 10.64 29.54 -3.61
CA PRO A 204 10.04 30.26 -2.51
C PRO A 204 9.40 29.29 -1.52
N ALA A 205 9.58 29.55 -0.23
CA ALA A 205 8.91 28.82 0.85
C ALA A 205 7.77 29.66 1.44
N SER A 206 6.59 29.04 1.57
CA SER A 206 5.43 29.63 2.21
C SER A 206 5.02 28.79 3.42
N VAL A 207 4.94 29.42 4.60
CA VAL A 207 4.46 28.73 5.82
C VAL A 207 2.99 28.35 5.69
N THR A 208 2.19 29.19 5.02
CA THR A 208 0.77 28.90 4.78
C THR A 208 0.60 27.71 3.86
N ASP A 209 1.37 27.67 2.74
CA ASP A 209 1.30 26.55 1.80
C ASP A 209 1.76 25.24 2.48
N LEU A 210 2.82 25.30 3.31
CA LEU A 210 3.27 24.14 4.08
C LEU A 210 2.18 23.64 5.05
N HIS A 211 1.50 24.55 5.75
CA HIS A 211 0.37 24.21 6.63
C HIS A 211 -0.73 23.51 5.85
N ASP A 212 -1.17 24.08 4.74
CA ASP A 212 -2.30 23.59 3.97
C ASP A 212 -2.01 22.23 3.32
N VAL A 213 -0.80 22.06 2.74
CA VAL A 213 -0.36 20.78 2.15
C VAL A 213 -0.21 19.70 3.21
N LEU A 214 0.31 20.03 4.41
CA LEU A 214 0.42 19.05 5.50
C LEU A 214 -0.96 18.65 6.02
N GLU A 215 -1.88 19.60 6.20
CA GLU A 215 -3.25 19.33 6.63
C GLU A 215 -3.96 18.42 5.61
N GLU A 216 -3.86 18.74 4.32
CA GLU A 216 -4.42 17.92 3.25
C GLU A 216 -3.80 16.52 3.21
N ALA A 217 -2.47 16.41 3.36
CA ALA A 217 -1.77 15.13 3.36
C ALA A 217 -2.25 14.22 4.50
N VAL A 218 -2.45 14.75 5.71
CA VAL A 218 -3.02 13.98 6.83
C VAL A 218 -4.48 13.64 6.54
N HIS A 219 -5.29 14.61 6.13
CA HIS A 219 -6.72 14.44 5.90
C HIS A 219 -7.01 13.29 4.93
N ARG A 220 -6.40 13.26 3.75
CA ARG A 220 -6.62 12.20 2.75
C ARG A 220 -6.20 10.81 3.22
N GLN A 221 -5.27 10.71 4.19
CA GLN A 221 -4.82 9.44 4.76
C GLN A 221 -5.73 8.89 5.87
N LEU A 222 -6.73 9.66 6.31
CA LEU A 222 -7.70 9.21 7.32
C LEU A 222 -8.85 8.38 6.73
N MET A 223 -8.81 8.05 5.44
CA MET A 223 -9.80 7.18 4.83
C MET A 223 -9.75 5.78 5.48
N SER A 224 -10.88 5.35 6.04
CA SER A 224 -10.97 4.05 6.71
C SER A 224 -12.42 3.65 6.95
N ASP A 225 -12.75 2.40 6.66
CA ASP A 225 -14.03 1.80 7.03
C ASP A 225 -13.99 1.11 8.40
N VAL A 226 -12.85 1.20 9.10
CA VAL A 226 -12.63 0.63 10.43
C VAL A 226 -12.09 1.70 11.39
N PRO A 227 -12.23 1.48 12.71
CA PRO A 227 -11.65 2.39 13.70
C PRO A 227 -10.13 2.53 13.54
N TYR A 228 -9.63 3.76 13.72
CA TYR A 228 -8.21 4.05 13.72
C TYR A 228 -7.81 4.93 14.90
N GLY A 229 -6.52 5.00 15.18
CA GLY A 229 -5.93 5.85 16.20
C GLY A 229 -4.59 6.41 15.75
N VAL A 230 -4.00 7.26 16.59
CA VAL A 230 -2.70 7.87 16.33
C VAL A 230 -1.65 7.41 17.33
N LEU A 231 -0.42 7.26 16.87
CA LEU A 231 0.73 7.06 17.74
C LEU A 231 1.25 8.44 18.17
N LEU A 232 1.22 8.72 19.45
CA LEU A 232 1.55 10.03 20.02
C LEU A 232 2.77 9.90 20.94
N SER A 233 3.92 10.38 20.47
CA SER A 233 5.17 10.39 21.26
C SER A 233 5.36 11.64 22.12
N GLY A 234 4.57 12.69 21.87
CA GLY A 234 4.74 14.01 22.51
C GLY A 234 5.78 14.91 21.84
N GLY A 235 6.44 14.44 20.78
CA GLY A 235 7.29 15.25 19.90
C GLY A 235 6.47 16.15 18.96
N LEU A 236 7.13 17.10 18.30
CA LEU A 236 6.48 18.07 17.42
C LEU A 236 5.64 17.40 16.34
N ASP A 237 6.26 16.49 15.57
CA ASP A 237 5.62 15.86 14.40
C ASP A 237 4.36 15.08 14.80
N SER A 238 4.49 14.18 15.78
CA SER A 238 3.36 13.37 16.25
C SER A 238 2.23 14.22 16.85
N SER A 239 2.57 15.34 17.49
CA SER A 239 1.60 16.27 18.06
C SER A 239 0.81 17.02 16.98
N VAL A 240 1.49 17.53 15.95
CA VAL A 240 0.87 18.20 14.80
C VAL A 240 -0.03 17.23 14.03
N ILE A 241 0.46 16.03 13.70
CA ILE A 241 -0.34 14.99 13.03
C ILE A 241 -1.58 14.62 13.84
N SER A 242 -1.44 14.44 15.17
CA SER A 242 -2.57 14.11 16.04
C SER A 242 -3.59 15.23 16.11
N ALA A 243 -3.15 16.49 16.17
CA ALA A 243 -4.04 17.65 16.18
C ALA A 243 -4.84 17.78 14.87
N ILE A 244 -4.19 17.57 13.71
CA ILE A 244 -4.86 17.56 12.41
C ILE A 244 -5.84 16.37 12.33
N ALA A 245 -5.40 15.15 12.73
CA ALA A 245 -6.27 13.98 12.74
C ALA A 245 -7.52 14.18 13.60
N LYS A 246 -7.37 14.81 14.79
CA LYS A 246 -8.48 15.15 15.67
C LYS A 246 -9.51 16.06 15.01
N LYS A 247 -9.08 17.04 14.21
CA LYS A 247 -9.97 17.97 13.48
C LYS A 247 -10.99 17.22 12.60
N TYR A 248 -10.59 16.08 12.03
CA TYR A 248 -11.38 15.31 11.08
C TYR A 248 -11.97 14.00 11.63
N ALA A 249 -11.50 13.51 12.78
CA ALA A 249 -11.80 12.17 13.28
C ALA A 249 -13.29 11.89 13.55
N ALA A 250 -14.10 12.92 13.76
CA ALA A 250 -15.54 12.78 14.04
C ALA A 250 -16.36 12.36 12.81
N LYS A 251 -15.86 12.56 11.61
CA LYS A 251 -16.58 12.33 10.35
C LYS A 251 -15.81 11.39 9.43
N ARG A 252 -16.54 10.63 8.62
CA ARG A 252 -15.96 9.77 7.62
C ARG A 252 -15.59 10.55 6.36
N ILE A 253 -14.36 10.40 5.90
CA ILE A 253 -13.88 11.01 4.65
C ILE A 253 -14.59 10.37 3.44
N GLU A 254 -14.81 9.06 3.46
CA GLU A 254 -15.43 8.28 2.39
C GLU A 254 -16.86 8.75 2.04
N THR A 255 -17.50 9.48 2.93
CA THR A 255 -18.84 10.03 2.72
C THR A 255 -18.85 11.56 2.64
N ASP A 256 -17.70 12.20 2.36
CA ASP A 256 -17.53 13.67 2.34
C ASP A 256 -18.03 14.34 3.64
N GLY A 257 -17.87 13.65 4.77
CA GLY A 257 -18.32 14.12 6.07
C GLY A 257 -19.83 14.00 6.32
N ALA A 258 -20.58 13.33 5.41
CA ALA A 258 -22.03 13.17 5.56
C ALA A 258 -22.42 12.19 6.68
N SER A 259 -21.52 11.26 7.05
CA SER A 259 -21.74 10.31 8.15
C SER A 259 -20.68 10.44 9.23
N ASP A 260 -21.05 10.02 10.45
CA ASP A 260 -20.12 9.96 11.57
C ASP A 260 -19.13 8.82 11.38
N ALA A 261 -17.91 8.98 11.90
CA ALA A 261 -16.91 7.93 11.97
C ALA A 261 -17.39 6.78 12.88
N TRP A 262 -16.86 5.58 12.68
CA TRP A 262 -17.14 4.42 13.53
C TRP A 262 -16.80 4.70 15.00
N TRP A 263 -15.70 5.43 15.24
CA TRP A 263 -15.31 5.97 16.53
C TRP A 263 -15.10 7.49 16.39
N PRO A 264 -16.12 8.30 16.70
CA PRO A 264 -16.01 9.75 16.58
C PRO A 264 -14.96 10.37 17.50
N GLN A 265 -14.59 9.65 18.57
CA GLN A 265 -13.50 10.04 19.45
C GLN A 265 -12.18 9.46 18.96
N LEU A 266 -11.18 10.32 18.72
CA LEU A 266 -9.83 9.90 18.36
C LEU A 266 -9.15 9.25 19.56
N HIS A 267 -8.55 8.10 19.34
CA HIS A 267 -7.72 7.40 20.32
C HIS A 267 -6.25 7.60 20.03
N SER A 268 -5.48 7.99 21.03
CA SER A 268 -4.02 8.10 20.94
C SER A 268 -3.34 7.00 21.77
N PHE A 269 -2.20 6.53 21.26
CA PHE A 269 -1.40 5.49 21.91
C PHE A 269 0.03 5.98 22.10
N ALA A 270 0.58 5.77 23.30
CA ALA A 270 1.96 6.06 23.61
C ALA A 270 2.57 4.88 24.40
N ILE A 271 3.86 4.62 24.17
CA ILE A 271 4.61 3.59 24.86
C ILE A 271 5.92 4.16 25.39
N GLY A 272 6.32 3.77 26.58
CA GLY A 272 7.58 4.19 27.19
C GLY A 272 7.73 3.68 28.63
N LEU A 273 8.89 3.93 29.23
CA LEU A 273 9.14 3.62 30.64
C LEU A 273 8.33 4.57 31.54
N LYS A 274 7.91 4.09 32.69
CA LYS A 274 7.19 4.90 33.68
C LYS A 274 8.01 6.14 34.05
N GLY A 275 7.42 7.32 33.89
CA GLY A 275 8.06 8.61 34.17
C GLY A 275 8.96 9.14 33.05
N ALA A 276 9.01 8.49 31.89
CA ALA A 276 9.72 9.02 30.72
C ALA A 276 9.17 10.39 30.29
N PRO A 277 10.02 11.37 29.96
CA PRO A 277 9.58 12.70 29.54
C PRO A 277 8.60 12.66 28.35
N ASP A 278 8.83 11.79 27.38
CA ASP A 278 7.98 11.65 26.20
C ASP A 278 6.55 11.22 26.56
N LEU A 279 6.37 10.29 27.51
CA LEU A 279 5.03 9.91 27.98
C LEU A 279 4.31 11.04 28.69
N ILE A 280 5.04 11.88 29.44
CA ILE A 280 4.48 13.06 30.10
C ILE A 280 4.00 14.04 29.02
N LYS A 281 4.83 14.33 28.01
CA LYS A 281 4.48 15.21 26.91
C LYS A 281 3.35 14.69 26.03
N ALA A 282 3.34 13.39 25.74
CA ALA A 282 2.24 12.74 25.02
C ALA A 282 0.90 12.95 25.76
N ARG A 283 0.89 12.81 27.08
CA ARG A 283 -0.31 13.04 27.90
C ARG A 283 -0.75 14.51 27.85
N GLU A 284 0.18 15.47 28.03
CA GLU A 284 -0.12 16.90 27.94
C GLU A 284 -0.75 17.25 26.58
N VAL A 285 -0.20 16.70 25.48
CA VAL A 285 -0.76 16.92 24.14
C VAL A 285 -2.14 16.28 24.00
N ALA A 286 -2.33 15.03 24.46
CA ALA A 286 -3.62 14.35 24.40
C ALA A 286 -4.70 15.10 25.16
N GLU A 287 -4.39 15.64 26.36
CA GLU A 287 -5.31 16.47 27.14
C GLU A 287 -5.62 17.80 26.45
N TYR A 288 -4.65 18.39 25.77
CA TYR A 288 -4.82 19.67 25.04
C TYR A 288 -5.71 19.54 23.82
N ILE A 289 -5.56 18.46 23.05
CA ILE A 289 -6.33 18.26 21.81
C ILE A 289 -7.71 17.60 22.04
N GLY A 290 -7.99 17.08 23.24
CA GLY A 290 -9.28 16.49 23.65
C GLY A 290 -9.47 15.06 23.15
#